data_4dccd45b1d6362c40962271c2b614be8
#
_entry.id   4dccd45b1d6362c40962271c2b614be8
#
_cell.length_a   1.000
_cell.length_b   1.000
_cell.length_c   1.000
_cell.angle_alpha   90.00
_cell.angle_beta   90.00
_cell.angle_gamma   90.00
#
_symmetry.space_group_name_H-M   'P 1'
#
loop_
_entity.id
_entity.type
_entity.pdbx_description
1 polymer ?
#
loop_
_entity_poly.entity_id
_entity_poly.type
_entity_poly.pdbx_seq_one_letter_code
_entity_poly.pdbx_strand_id
1 'polypeptide(L)'
;MKWYKYILFAPLISFTWKAMADDLNKGFLKLSENKPEEAIQLWMPLADAGDKVAQASLGLLFQTGQGTKVDLIRALELFKASAKQGYPFAFTALGNSYHDGLGVKEDRRTALFWFLLGAEHDPNSAFMAQALMTEISEKEVQSLIQKALNCQKSNYLKCNL
;
A
#
# COMPACT_ATOMS: atom_id res chain seq x y z
N MET A 1 25.42 5.20 38.36
CA MET A 1 26.32 5.04 37.22
C MET A 1 25.83 3.93 36.29
N LYS A 2 24.81 4.17 35.44
CA LYS A 2 24.33 3.15 34.44
C LYS A 2 23.67 3.77 33.18
N TRP A 3 24.13 4.96 32.76
CA TRP A 3 23.54 5.67 31.59
C TRP A 3 24.41 5.57 30.31
N TYR A 4 25.55 4.90 30.34
CA TYR A 4 26.50 4.83 29.20
C TYR A 4 26.16 3.77 28.13
N LYS A 5 25.16 2.89 28.34
CA LYS A 5 24.88 1.80 27.41
C LYS A 5 23.98 2.17 26.21
N TYR A 6 23.33 3.35 26.21
CA TYR A 6 22.39 3.72 25.17
C TYR A 6 22.90 4.73 24.14
N ILE A 7 24.09 5.30 24.38
CA ILE A 7 24.64 6.35 23.50
C ILE A 7 25.39 5.78 22.28
N LEU A 8 25.79 4.51 22.28
CA LEU A 8 26.56 3.91 21.19
C LEU A 8 25.71 3.32 20.06
N PHE A 9 24.38 3.23 20.22
CA PHE A 9 23.48 2.70 19.17
C PHE A 9 22.82 3.77 18.29
N ALA A 10 22.80 5.02 18.70
CA ALA A 10 22.16 6.10 17.96
C ALA A 10 22.77 6.38 16.56
N PRO A 11 24.09 6.38 16.37
CA PRO A 11 24.68 6.65 15.06
C PRO A 11 24.47 5.51 14.04
N LEU A 12 24.35 4.26 14.50
CA LEU A 12 24.11 3.12 13.61
C LEU A 12 22.68 3.12 13.07
N ILE A 13 21.69 3.50 13.87
CA ILE A 13 20.28 3.57 13.48
C ILE A 13 20.07 4.70 12.46
N SER A 14 20.69 5.85 12.67
CA SER A 14 20.56 6.98 11.73
C SER A 14 21.24 6.72 10.38
N PHE A 15 22.33 5.96 10.36
CA PHE A 15 23.04 5.60 9.14
C PHE A 15 22.24 4.60 8.29
N THR A 16 21.63 3.60 8.92
CA THR A 16 20.80 2.61 8.21
C THR A 16 19.53 3.24 7.63
N TRP A 17 18.88 4.16 8.35
CA TRP A 17 17.69 4.87 7.88
C TRP A 17 17.96 5.73 6.63
N LYS A 18 19.10 6.46 6.64
CA LYS A 18 19.50 7.27 5.49
C LYS A 18 19.80 6.41 4.26
N ALA A 19 20.50 5.29 4.44
CA ALA A 19 20.78 4.36 3.35
C ALA A 19 19.49 3.77 2.73
N MET A 20 18.52 3.39 3.56
CA MET A 20 17.23 2.90 3.09
C MET A 20 16.45 3.96 2.28
N ALA A 21 16.43 5.22 2.74
CA ALA A 21 15.80 6.31 2.01
C ALA A 21 16.50 6.60 0.68
N ASP A 22 17.83 6.52 0.63
CA ASP A 22 18.62 6.68 -0.58
C ASP A 22 18.29 5.57 -1.61
N ASP A 23 18.14 4.32 -1.17
CA ASP A 23 17.84 3.20 -2.05
C ASP A 23 16.39 3.23 -2.56
N LEU A 24 15.42 3.73 -1.76
CA LEU A 24 14.07 3.98 -2.22
C LEU A 24 14.06 4.98 -3.39
N ASN A 25 14.76 6.10 -3.24
CA ASN A 25 14.86 7.13 -4.26
C ASN A 25 15.59 6.65 -5.53
N LYS A 26 16.67 5.85 -5.36
CA LYS A 26 17.36 5.22 -6.50
C LYS A 26 16.43 4.31 -7.28
N GLY A 27 15.54 3.57 -6.62
CA GLY A 27 14.56 2.73 -7.29
C GLY A 27 13.62 3.55 -8.19
N PHE A 28 13.12 4.70 -7.72
CA PHE A 28 12.33 5.61 -8.57
C PHE A 28 13.13 6.17 -9.75
N LEU A 29 14.40 6.50 -9.53
CA LEU A 29 15.31 6.92 -10.62
C LEU A 29 15.44 5.81 -11.66
N LYS A 30 15.60 4.54 -11.22
CA LYS A 30 15.69 3.40 -12.15
C LYS A 30 14.43 3.21 -12.97
N LEU A 31 13.25 3.42 -12.40
CA LEU A 31 12.00 3.43 -13.18
C LEU A 31 11.97 4.54 -14.23
N SER A 32 12.41 5.74 -13.87
CA SER A 32 12.47 6.87 -14.82
C SER A 32 13.48 6.64 -15.96
N GLU A 33 14.52 5.83 -15.71
CA GLU A 33 15.49 5.35 -16.72
C GLU A 33 14.96 4.16 -17.55
N ASN A 34 13.70 3.74 -17.34
CA ASN A 34 13.11 2.54 -17.94
C ASN A 34 13.87 1.23 -17.62
N LYS A 35 14.30 1.11 -16.35
CA LYS A 35 15.04 -0.06 -15.80
C LYS A 35 14.29 -0.64 -14.60
N PRO A 36 13.09 -1.20 -14.78
CA PRO A 36 12.25 -1.68 -13.69
C PRO A 36 12.87 -2.87 -12.94
N GLU A 37 13.69 -3.71 -13.59
CA GLU A 37 14.39 -4.82 -12.93
C GLU A 37 15.38 -4.33 -11.86
N GLU A 38 16.10 -3.22 -12.15
CA GLU A 38 17.01 -2.61 -11.17
C GLU A 38 16.22 -1.99 -10.01
N ALA A 39 15.06 -1.37 -10.27
CA ALA A 39 14.18 -0.84 -9.24
C ALA A 39 13.65 -1.96 -8.33
N ILE A 40 13.25 -3.11 -8.89
CA ILE A 40 12.82 -4.28 -8.12
C ILE A 40 13.93 -4.75 -7.17
N GLN A 41 15.16 -4.87 -7.64
CA GLN A 41 16.31 -5.29 -6.84
C GLN A 41 16.56 -4.34 -5.66
N LEU A 42 16.41 -3.03 -5.85
CA LEU A 42 16.57 -2.02 -4.81
C LEU A 42 15.41 -2.04 -3.79
N TRP A 43 14.19 -2.23 -4.25
CA TRP A 43 13.01 -2.16 -3.39
C TRP A 43 12.67 -3.46 -2.66
N MET A 44 13.12 -4.62 -3.16
CA MET A 44 12.85 -5.90 -2.52
C MET A 44 13.29 -5.92 -1.04
N PRO A 45 14.57 -5.60 -0.70
CA PRO A 45 15.01 -5.59 0.70
C PRO A 45 14.29 -4.54 1.54
N LEU A 46 13.86 -3.40 0.94
CA LEU A 46 13.11 -2.37 1.65
C LEU A 46 11.69 -2.84 1.98
N ALA A 47 11.03 -3.50 1.04
CA ALA A 47 9.70 -4.06 1.23
C ALA A 47 9.71 -5.18 2.28
N ASP A 48 10.73 -6.04 2.27
CA ASP A 48 10.95 -7.09 3.28
C ASP A 48 11.20 -6.49 4.67
N ALA A 49 11.88 -5.34 4.74
CA ALA A 49 12.06 -4.56 5.96
C ALA A 49 10.79 -3.80 6.40
N GLY A 50 9.73 -3.87 5.61
CA GLY A 50 8.42 -3.28 5.94
C GLY A 50 8.20 -1.87 5.41
N ASP A 51 9.05 -1.33 4.51
CA ASP A 51 8.81 -0.01 3.92
C ASP A 51 7.53 0.00 3.08
N LYS A 52 6.55 0.81 3.49
CA LYS A 52 5.23 0.85 2.85
C LYS A 52 5.25 1.37 1.42
N VAL A 53 6.20 2.24 1.08
CA VAL A 53 6.32 2.81 -0.27
C VAL A 53 6.93 1.77 -1.20
N ALA A 54 8.00 1.08 -0.77
CA ALA A 54 8.61 -0.01 -1.51
C ALA A 54 7.62 -1.17 -1.73
N GLN A 55 6.85 -1.54 -0.68
CA GLN A 55 5.79 -2.56 -0.79
C GLN A 55 4.77 -2.18 -1.88
N ALA A 56 4.22 -0.99 -1.84
CA ALA A 56 3.22 -0.56 -2.82
C ALA A 56 3.80 -0.44 -4.24
N SER A 57 5.03 0.06 -4.36
CA SER A 57 5.71 0.20 -5.66
C SER A 57 6.02 -1.16 -6.29
N LEU A 58 6.52 -2.13 -5.51
CA LEU A 58 6.70 -3.50 -5.97
C LEU A 58 5.37 -4.17 -6.32
N GLY A 59 4.33 -3.94 -5.52
CA GLY A 59 2.98 -4.43 -5.84
C GLY A 59 2.52 -4.01 -7.22
N LEU A 60 2.74 -2.73 -7.58
CA LEU A 60 2.43 -2.23 -8.91
C LEU A 60 3.25 -2.91 -10.01
N LEU A 61 4.55 -3.13 -9.80
CA LEU A 61 5.40 -3.81 -10.79
C LEU A 61 5.00 -5.27 -10.99
N PHE A 62 4.65 -5.99 -9.91
CA PHE A 62 4.12 -7.35 -10.02
C PHE A 62 2.73 -7.39 -10.67
N GLN A 63 1.87 -6.39 -10.42
CA GLN A 63 0.54 -6.32 -11.03
C GLN A 63 0.63 -6.07 -12.53
N THR A 64 1.54 -5.20 -12.97
CA THR A 64 1.68 -4.79 -14.37
C THR A 64 2.65 -5.65 -15.18
N GLY A 65 3.50 -6.43 -14.52
CA GLY A 65 4.55 -7.21 -15.17
C GLY A 65 5.73 -6.35 -15.67
N GLN A 66 5.90 -5.14 -15.15
CA GLN A 66 7.04 -4.29 -15.52
C GLN A 66 8.32 -4.78 -14.85
N GLY A 67 9.30 -5.22 -15.66
CA GLY A 67 10.57 -5.76 -15.18
C GLY A 67 10.47 -7.13 -14.50
N THR A 68 9.30 -7.76 -14.52
CA THR A 68 9.05 -9.08 -13.95
C THR A 68 7.85 -9.73 -14.65
N LYS A 69 7.55 -10.98 -14.30
CA LYS A 69 6.29 -11.60 -14.70
C LYS A 69 5.15 -11.05 -13.83
N VAL A 70 3.95 -10.96 -14.43
CA VAL A 70 2.74 -10.63 -13.68
C VAL A 70 2.53 -11.65 -12.57
N ASP A 71 2.38 -11.16 -11.34
CA ASP A 71 2.05 -11.95 -10.15
C ASP A 71 1.01 -11.17 -9.31
N LEU A 72 -0.25 -11.36 -9.65
CA LEU A 72 -1.37 -10.63 -9.03
C LEU A 72 -1.57 -11.00 -7.56
N ILE A 73 -1.22 -12.23 -7.17
CA ILE A 73 -1.34 -12.67 -5.77
C ILE A 73 -0.29 -11.95 -4.91
N ARG A 74 0.95 -11.94 -5.36
CA ARG A 74 2.04 -11.23 -4.68
C ARG A 74 1.80 -9.72 -4.63
N ALA A 75 1.29 -9.14 -5.72
CA ALA A 75 0.90 -7.72 -5.77
C ALA A 75 -0.14 -7.41 -4.69
N LEU A 76 -1.19 -8.22 -4.58
CA LEU A 76 -2.26 -8.06 -3.58
C LEU A 76 -1.72 -8.14 -2.15
N GLU A 77 -0.81 -9.07 -1.85
CA GLU A 77 -0.18 -9.19 -0.53
C GLU A 77 0.65 -7.95 -0.18
N LEU A 78 1.42 -7.44 -1.12
CA LEU A 78 2.23 -6.23 -0.97
C LEU A 78 1.34 -4.99 -0.75
N PHE A 79 0.25 -4.85 -1.50
CA PHE A 79 -0.71 -3.77 -1.28
C PHE A 79 -1.37 -3.87 0.11
N LYS A 80 -1.74 -5.07 0.55
CA LYS A 80 -2.29 -5.29 1.91
C LYS A 80 -1.28 -4.92 3.00
N ALA A 81 -0.01 -5.28 2.83
CA ALA A 81 1.05 -4.92 3.77
C ALA A 81 1.26 -3.40 3.87
N SER A 82 1.25 -2.72 2.75
CA SER A 82 1.36 -1.26 2.65
C SER A 82 0.14 -0.54 3.22
N ALA A 83 -1.08 -1.03 2.92
CA ALA A 83 -2.34 -0.47 3.39
C ALA A 83 -2.48 -0.55 4.92
N LYS A 84 -2.00 -1.62 5.56
CA LYS A 84 -1.94 -1.75 7.03
C LYS A 84 -1.11 -0.64 7.69
N GLN A 85 -0.24 0.01 6.94
CA GLN A 85 0.57 1.13 7.39
C GLN A 85 -0.01 2.50 6.98
N GLY A 86 -1.25 2.51 6.48
CA GLY A 86 -1.95 3.73 6.09
C GLY A 86 -1.40 4.40 4.82
N TYR A 87 -0.80 3.66 3.90
CA TYR A 87 -0.29 4.26 2.68
C TYR A 87 -1.42 4.46 1.64
N PRO A 88 -1.75 5.71 1.27
CA PRO A 88 -2.96 6.00 0.48
C PRO A 88 -3.02 5.28 -0.87
N PHE A 89 -1.91 5.23 -1.60
CA PHE A 89 -1.83 4.53 -2.88
C PHE A 89 -2.26 3.05 -2.77
N ALA A 90 -1.91 2.38 -1.66
CA ALA A 90 -2.26 0.99 -1.44
C ALA A 90 -3.78 0.79 -1.25
N PHE A 91 -4.50 1.78 -0.73
CA PHE A 91 -5.97 1.73 -0.65
C PHE A 91 -6.59 1.73 -2.04
N THR A 92 -6.17 2.65 -2.92
CA THR A 92 -6.63 2.70 -4.32
C THR A 92 -6.29 1.39 -5.05
N ALA A 93 -5.07 0.89 -4.89
CA ALA A 93 -4.62 -0.36 -5.52
C ALA A 93 -5.45 -1.57 -5.06
N LEU A 94 -5.79 -1.66 -3.76
CA LEU A 94 -6.68 -2.68 -3.23
C LEU A 94 -8.12 -2.51 -3.73
N GLY A 95 -8.63 -1.28 -3.77
CA GLY A 95 -9.93 -0.98 -4.35
C GLY A 95 -10.05 -1.52 -5.77
N ASN A 96 -9.08 -1.19 -6.62
CA ASN A 96 -9.01 -1.71 -7.99
C ASN A 96 -8.87 -3.24 -8.03
N SER A 97 -8.03 -3.83 -7.17
CA SER A 97 -7.83 -5.27 -7.14
C SER A 97 -9.12 -6.03 -6.83
N TYR A 98 -9.90 -5.58 -5.87
CA TYR A 98 -11.20 -6.18 -5.54
C TYR A 98 -12.30 -5.84 -6.55
N HIS A 99 -12.25 -4.65 -7.17
CA HIS A 99 -13.22 -4.26 -8.20
C HIS A 99 -13.05 -5.09 -9.47
N ASP A 100 -11.80 -5.30 -9.90
CA ASP A 100 -11.49 -5.95 -11.18
C ASP A 100 -11.12 -7.45 -11.04
N GLY A 101 -11.10 -7.98 -9.80
CA GLY A 101 -10.73 -9.38 -9.56
C GLY A 101 -9.25 -9.69 -9.78
N LEU A 102 -8.35 -8.73 -9.52
CA LEU A 102 -6.91 -8.87 -9.74
C LEU A 102 -6.23 -9.59 -8.58
N GLY A 103 -5.94 -10.87 -8.73
CA GLY A 103 -5.34 -11.72 -7.69
C GLY A 103 -6.31 -12.12 -6.58
N VAL A 104 -7.57 -11.74 -6.68
CA VAL A 104 -8.64 -12.03 -5.72
C VAL A 104 -9.97 -12.14 -6.47
N LYS A 105 -10.96 -12.79 -5.88
CA LYS A 105 -12.31 -12.76 -6.44
C LYS A 105 -12.88 -11.34 -6.38
N GLU A 106 -13.55 -10.90 -7.47
CA GLU A 106 -14.28 -9.63 -7.51
C GLU A 106 -15.23 -9.50 -6.31
N ASP A 107 -15.13 -8.36 -5.62
CA ASP A 107 -16.01 -8.01 -4.51
C ASP A 107 -16.17 -6.49 -4.41
N ARG A 108 -17.29 -6.00 -4.92
CA ARG A 108 -17.61 -4.56 -4.95
C ARG A 108 -17.75 -3.92 -3.58
N ARG A 109 -18.15 -4.67 -2.55
CA ARG A 109 -18.27 -4.17 -1.17
C ARG A 109 -16.88 -3.93 -0.58
N THR A 110 -15.99 -4.90 -0.77
CA THR A 110 -14.58 -4.77 -0.36
C THR A 110 -13.87 -3.68 -1.16
N ALA A 111 -14.15 -3.56 -2.46
CA ALA A 111 -13.64 -2.46 -3.28
C ALA A 111 -14.11 -1.10 -2.75
N LEU A 112 -15.40 -0.94 -2.47
CA LEU A 112 -15.95 0.30 -1.89
C LEU A 112 -15.26 0.66 -0.57
N PHE A 113 -15.06 -0.30 0.33
CA PHE A 113 -14.37 -0.04 1.60
C PHE A 113 -12.97 0.54 1.39
N TRP A 114 -12.18 -0.04 0.47
CA TRP A 114 -10.83 0.43 0.17
C TRP A 114 -10.83 1.78 -0.54
N PHE A 115 -11.75 2.01 -1.47
CA PHE A 115 -11.90 3.32 -2.11
C PHE A 115 -12.33 4.41 -1.12
N LEU A 116 -13.18 4.10 -0.13
CA LEU A 116 -13.53 5.04 0.94
C LEU A 116 -12.30 5.47 1.75
N LEU A 117 -11.37 4.56 2.02
CA LEU A 117 -10.11 4.89 2.70
C LEU A 117 -9.16 5.72 1.81
N GLY A 118 -9.18 5.50 0.51
CA GLY A 118 -8.38 6.24 -0.46
C GLY A 118 -8.93 7.60 -0.83
N ALA A 119 -10.24 7.82 -0.67
CA ALA A 119 -10.97 8.99 -1.20
C ALA A 119 -10.46 10.34 -0.70
N GLU A 120 -9.89 10.39 0.50
CA GLU A 120 -9.33 11.61 1.09
C GLU A 120 -8.03 12.06 0.40
N HIS A 121 -7.35 11.13 -0.27
CA HIS A 121 -6.01 11.34 -0.84
C HIS A 121 -5.96 11.21 -2.36
N ASP A 122 -6.98 10.59 -2.96
CA ASP A 122 -7.02 10.29 -4.39
C ASP A 122 -8.41 10.54 -4.97
N PRO A 123 -8.57 11.54 -5.87
CA PRO A 123 -9.84 11.85 -6.52
C PRO A 123 -10.43 10.68 -7.31
N ASN A 124 -9.60 9.79 -7.86
CA ASN A 124 -10.07 8.61 -8.56
C ASN A 124 -10.74 7.62 -7.60
N SER A 125 -10.15 7.40 -6.42
CA SER A 125 -10.78 6.61 -5.35
C SER A 125 -12.12 7.22 -4.91
N ALA A 126 -12.21 8.55 -4.77
CA ALA A 126 -13.47 9.22 -4.43
C ALA A 126 -14.54 9.01 -5.51
N PHE A 127 -14.18 9.11 -6.79
CA PHE A 127 -15.07 8.87 -7.92
C PHE A 127 -15.56 7.41 -7.94
N MET A 128 -14.66 6.43 -7.79
CA MET A 128 -14.99 5.02 -7.77
C MET A 128 -15.86 4.65 -6.57
N ALA A 129 -15.58 5.22 -5.38
CA ALA A 129 -16.44 5.05 -4.21
C ALA A 129 -17.86 5.56 -4.47
N GLN A 130 -18.01 6.75 -5.05
CA GLN A 130 -19.30 7.32 -5.39
C GLN A 130 -20.07 6.46 -6.39
N ALA A 131 -19.41 5.95 -7.42
CA ALA A 131 -20.02 5.05 -8.40
C ALA A 131 -20.55 3.78 -7.72
N LEU A 132 -19.73 3.09 -6.92
CA LEU A 132 -20.12 1.87 -6.21
C LEU A 132 -21.23 2.07 -5.19
N MET A 133 -21.32 3.25 -4.55
CA MET A 133 -22.42 3.58 -3.63
C MET A 133 -23.79 3.56 -4.33
N THR A 134 -23.87 3.77 -5.63
CA THR A 134 -25.15 3.70 -6.37
C THR A 134 -25.59 2.26 -6.66
N GLU A 135 -24.67 1.30 -6.57
CA GLU A 135 -24.91 -0.11 -6.89
C GLU A 135 -25.14 -0.97 -5.64
N ILE A 136 -24.83 -0.45 -4.47
CA ILE A 136 -24.90 -1.17 -3.18
C ILE A 136 -26.04 -0.58 -2.33
N SER A 137 -26.74 -1.42 -1.57
CA SER A 137 -27.83 -0.93 -0.71
C SER A 137 -27.37 0.13 0.27
N GLU A 138 -28.18 1.15 0.53
CA GLU A 138 -27.87 2.26 1.44
C GLU A 138 -27.43 1.77 2.83
N LYS A 139 -28.10 0.74 3.36
CA LYS A 139 -27.74 0.14 4.65
C LYS A 139 -26.32 -0.43 4.67
N GLU A 140 -25.91 -1.10 3.58
CA GLU A 140 -24.55 -1.64 3.44
C GLU A 140 -23.53 -0.53 3.26
N VAL A 141 -23.82 0.49 2.47
CA VAL A 141 -22.98 1.68 2.29
C VAL A 141 -22.70 2.33 3.64
N GLN A 142 -23.74 2.60 4.47
CA GLN A 142 -23.57 3.17 5.80
C GLN A 142 -22.69 2.30 6.71
N SER A 143 -22.87 0.97 6.64
CA SER A 143 -22.03 0.03 7.39
C SER A 143 -20.56 0.09 6.96
N LEU A 144 -20.28 0.17 5.64
CA LEU A 144 -18.93 0.25 5.10
C LEU A 144 -18.25 1.58 5.44
N ILE A 145 -18.99 2.69 5.38
CA ILE A 145 -18.49 4.00 5.83
C ILE A 145 -18.07 3.93 7.30
N GLN A 146 -18.92 3.36 8.17
CA GLN A 146 -18.59 3.23 9.59
C GLN A 146 -17.37 2.34 9.83
N LYS A 147 -17.21 1.25 9.07
CA LYS A 147 -16.02 0.39 9.13
C LYS A 147 -14.76 1.15 8.68
N ALA A 148 -14.84 1.93 7.59
CA ALA A 148 -13.73 2.74 7.11
C ALA A 148 -13.30 3.78 8.15
N LEU A 149 -14.24 4.49 8.76
CA LEU A 149 -13.97 5.44 9.84
C LEU A 149 -13.32 4.78 11.06
N ASN A 150 -13.77 3.59 11.44
CA ASN A 150 -13.16 2.84 12.55
C ASN A 150 -11.75 2.35 12.20
N CYS A 151 -11.52 1.96 10.96
CA CYS A 151 -10.20 1.60 10.46
C CYS A 151 -9.22 2.79 10.58
N GLN A 152 -9.61 3.97 10.09
CA GLN A 152 -8.81 5.21 10.19
C GLN A 152 -8.54 5.57 11.68
N LYS A 153 -9.55 5.54 12.54
CA LYS A 153 -9.40 5.82 13.99
C LYS A 153 -8.45 4.86 14.69
N SER A 154 -8.33 3.64 14.22
CA SER A 154 -7.40 2.63 14.75
C SER A 154 -5.98 2.75 14.19
N ASN A 155 -5.68 3.80 13.44
CA ASN A 155 -4.44 3.96 12.68
C ASN A 155 -4.17 2.75 11.77
N TYR A 156 -5.21 2.29 11.08
CA TYR A 156 -5.21 1.17 10.12
C TYR A 156 -4.90 -0.21 10.70
N LEU A 157 -4.87 -0.37 12.03
CA LEU A 157 -4.60 -1.65 12.69
C LEU A 157 -5.82 -2.60 12.71
N LYS A 158 -7.04 -2.06 12.56
CA LYS A 158 -8.31 -2.80 12.61
C LYS A 158 -9.11 -2.67 11.31
N CYS A 159 -8.45 -2.80 10.17
CA CYS A 159 -9.08 -2.75 8.85
C CYS A 159 -9.55 -4.14 8.39
N ASN A 160 -10.44 -4.76 9.16
CA ASN A 160 -11.06 -6.04 8.80
C ASN A 160 -12.47 -5.80 8.27
N LEU A 161 -12.79 -6.42 7.13
CA LEU A 161 -14.13 -6.46 6.53
C LEU A 161 -14.91 -7.64 7.05
#